data_2289d6849dcfc1f5a4270cdfdf3a9173
#
_entry.id   2289d6849dcfc1f5a4270cdfdf3a9173
#
_cell.length_a   1.000
_cell.length_b   1.000
_cell.length_c   1.000
_cell.angle_alpha   90.00
_cell.angle_beta   90.00
_cell.angle_gamma   90.00
#
_symmetry.space_group_name_H-M   'P 1'
#
loop_
_entity.id
_entity.type
_entity.pdbx_description
1 polymer ?
#
loop_
_entity_poly.entity_id
_entity_poly.type
_entity_poly.pdbx_seq_one_letter_code
_entity_poly.pdbx_strand_id
1 'polypeptide(L)'
;MSLFFLDNSRIKLYNKINNTIIEKLKQLDSDMALIDSTDDLYTCVIVGGSALVLMDKIFRSTHDIDSIASSEKIQPLLEAYNINMNVKAYLTNFPDDYRERLVPVEIETKKVKFYTVSTEDLVVSKLCASRDKDFEDIETKEVTENLNWKLMDRLIEDVCYGMLNEYDENHLRMRYEDYKERFM
;
A
#
# COMPACT_ATOMS: atom_id res chain seq x y z
N MET A 1 -16.50 -9.70 9.59
CA MET A 1 -16.78 -10.62 10.72
C MET A 1 -15.70 -11.70 10.81
N SER A 2 -14.42 -11.35 10.83
CA SER A 2 -13.30 -12.30 10.78
C SER A 2 -12.23 -12.14 11.88
N LEU A 3 -12.49 -11.37 12.94
CA LEU A 3 -11.59 -11.26 14.10
C LEU A 3 -11.59 -12.47 15.05
N PHE A 4 -12.41 -13.49 14.78
CA PHE A 4 -12.64 -14.59 15.70
C PHE A 4 -11.59 -15.71 15.70
N PHE A 5 -10.60 -15.69 14.81
CA PHE A 5 -9.57 -16.75 14.70
C PHE A 5 -8.14 -16.29 14.94
N LEU A 6 -7.91 -15.03 15.25
CA LEU A 6 -6.57 -14.58 15.64
C LEU A 6 -6.37 -14.84 17.13
N ASP A 7 -5.28 -15.55 17.46
CA ASP A 7 -4.80 -15.67 18.83
C ASP A 7 -4.63 -14.27 19.46
N ASN A 8 -5.01 -14.13 20.73
CA ASN A 8 -4.93 -12.87 21.47
C ASN A 8 -3.53 -12.19 21.41
N SER A 9 -2.47 -12.98 21.23
CA SER A 9 -1.09 -12.48 21.07
C SER A 9 -0.92 -11.79 19.70
N ARG A 10 -1.49 -12.33 18.64
CA ARG A 10 -1.45 -11.75 17.28
C ARG A 10 -2.26 -10.48 17.19
N ILE A 11 -3.46 -10.45 17.80
CA ILE A 11 -4.29 -9.25 17.89
C ILE A 11 -3.56 -8.13 18.63
N LYS A 12 -2.90 -8.43 19.76
CA LYS A 12 -2.11 -7.45 20.50
C LYS A 12 -0.92 -6.92 19.71
N LEU A 13 -0.22 -7.80 18.99
CA LEU A 13 0.90 -7.40 18.15
C LEU A 13 0.44 -6.51 17.00
N TYR A 14 -0.64 -6.91 16.30
CA TYR A 14 -1.25 -6.13 15.23
C TYR A 14 -1.65 -4.73 15.70
N ASN A 15 -2.44 -4.62 16.78
CA ASN A 15 -2.87 -3.33 17.32
C ASN A 15 -1.65 -2.45 17.66
N LYS A 16 -0.58 -3.03 18.20
CA LYS A 16 0.66 -2.29 18.49
C LYS A 16 1.31 -1.75 17.22
N ILE A 17 1.37 -2.53 16.13
CA ILE A 17 2.02 -2.15 14.87
C ILE A 17 1.20 -1.09 14.16
N ASN A 18 -0.09 -1.32 13.99
CA ASN A 18 -1.00 -0.35 13.35
C ASN A 18 -0.98 0.98 14.11
N ASN A 19 -1.10 0.95 15.44
CA ASN A 19 -0.98 2.15 16.27
C ASN A 19 0.35 2.86 16.08
N THR A 20 1.48 2.12 15.97
CA THR A 20 2.79 2.74 15.75
C THR A 20 2.87 3.47 14.41
N ILE A 21 2.30 2.90 13.33
CA ILE A 21 2.21 3.59 12.03
C ILE A 21 1.33 4.83 12.14
N ILE A 22 0.12 4.68 12.69
CA ILE A 22 -0.83 5.78 12.86
C ILE A 22 -0.25 6.92 13.70
N GLU A 23 0.41 6.60 14.82
CA GLU A 23 1.05 7.60 15.67
C GLU A 23 2.14 8.37 14.92
N LYS A 24 2.97 7.66 14.14
CA LYS A 24 3.99 8.28 13.31
C LYS A 24 3.37 9.24 12.29
N LEU A 25 2.29 8.86 11.61
CA LEU A 25 1.60 9.71 10.64
C LEU A 25 0.95 10.94 11.31
N LYS A 26 0.33 10.78 12.48
CA LYS A 26 -0.23 11.89 13.27
C LYS A 26 0.83 12.86 13.74
N GLN A 27 1.98 12.36 14.18
CA GLN A 27 3.08 13.22 14.60
C GLN A 27 3.65 14.02 13.43
N LEU A 28 3.82 13.38 12.27
CA LEU A 28 4.23 14.03 11.04
C LEU A 28 3.25 15.15 10.64
N ASP A 29 1.95 14.91 10.70
CA ASP A 29 0.92 15.92 10.45
C ASP A 29 1.02 17.09 11.43
N SER A 30 1.22 16.79 12.71
CA SER A 30 1.37 17.79 13.77
C SER A 30 2.59 18.67 13.56
N ASP A 31 3.73 18.06 13.20
CA ASP A 31 4.96 18.80 12.91
C ASP A 31 4.82 19.64 11.64
N MET A 32 4.12 19.12 10.62
CA MET A 32 3.82 19.90 9.42
C MET A 32 2.96 21.13 9.74
N ALA A 33 2.00 20.99 10.65
CA ALA A 33 1.15 22.11 11.09
C ALA A 33 1.92 23.19 11.88
N LEU A 34 3.06 22.82 12.51
CA LEU A 34 3.96 23.78 13.15
C LEU A 34 4.89 24.49 12.15
N ILE A 35 5.28 23.79 11.08
CA ILE A 35 6.20 24.32 10.06
C ILE A 35 5.47 25.20 9.06
N ASP A 36 4.25 24.84 8.70
CA ASP A 36 3.46 25.57 7.70
C ASP A 36 2.13 26.05 8.27
N SER A 37 2.04 27.38 8.43
CA SER A 37 0.84 28.07 8.93
C SER A 37 -0.16 28.46 7.83
N THR A 38 0.08 28.12 6.55
CA THR A 38 -0.87 28.34 5.45
C THR A 38 -2.09 27.45 5.58
N ASP A 39 -3.13 27.65 4.77
CA ASP A 39 -4.28 26.74 4.69
C ASP A 39 -4.06 25.59 3.68
N ASP A 40 -2.84 25.47 3.13
CA ASP A 40 -2.51 24.39 2.18
C ASP A 40 -2.64 23.01 2.82
N LEU A 41 -3.15 22.08 2.04
CA LEU A 41 -3.21 20.65 2.40
C LEU A 41 -2.22 19.86 1.55
N TYR A 42 -1.56 18.91 2.17
CA TYR A 42 -0.58 18.03 1.55
C TYR A 42 -1.09 16.61 1.46
N THR A 43 -0.58 15.85 0.51
CA THR A 43 -0.93 14.43 0.34
C THR A 43 0.28 13.55 0.47
N CYS A 44 0.07 12.36 1.04
CA CYS A 44 1.04 11.28 1.10
C CYS A 44 0.33 9.96 0.77
N VAL A 45 0.80 9.25 -0.25
CA VAL A 45 0.24 7.96 -0.68
C VAL A 45 1.15 6.83 -0.22
N ILE A 46 0.65 6.03 0.72
CA ILE A 46 1.36 4.91 1.34
C ILE A 46 1.10 3.64 0.53
N VAL A 47 2.14 2.82 0.35
CA VAL A 47 2.11 1.56 -0.40
C VAL A 47 2.80 0.43 0.36
N GLY A 48 2.93 -0.72 -0.28
CA GLY A 48 3.65 -1.86 0.26
C GLY A 48 2.99 -2.51 1.47
N GLY A 49 3.78 -3.12 2.33
CA GLY A 49 3.27 -3.82 3.51
C GLY A 49 2.58 -2.91 4.53
N SER A 50 3.04 -1.66 4.68
CA SER A 50 2.43 -0.69 5.59
C SER A 50 1.01 -0.27 5.13
N ALA A 51 0.77 -0.17 3.82
CA ALA A 51 -0.57 0.06 3.30
C ALA A 51 -1.51 -1.10 3.63
N LEU A 52 -1.08 -2.35 3.43
CA LEU A 52 -1.89 -3.53 3.78
C LEU A 52 -2.18 -3.62 5.29
N VAL A 53 -1.23 -3.21 6.16
CA VAL A 53 -1.47 -3.11 7.61
C VAL A 53 -2.52 -2.05 7.92
N LEU A 54 -2.42 -0.85 7.32
CA LEU A 54 -3.39 0.24 7.52
C LEU A 54 -4.80 -0.11 7.02
N MET A 55 -4.90 -1.01 6.06
CA MET A 55 -6.17 -1.50 5.50
C MET A 55 -6.69 -2.77 6.19
N ASP A 56 -6.08 -3.22 7.28
CA ASP A 56 -6.43 -4.44 8.01
C ASP A 56 -6.34 -5.73 7.15
N LYS A 57 -5.43 -5.75 6.17
CA LYS A 57 -5.28 -6.88 5.23
C LYS A 57 -4.21 -7.87 5.66
N ILE A 58 -3.20 -7.42 6.40
CA ILE A 58 -2.15 -8.27 6.96
C ILE A 58 -1.89 -7.94 8.42
N PHE A 59 -1.52 -8.95 9.21
CA PHE A 59 -1.33 -8.86 10.67
C PHE A 59 0.11 -9.19 11.06
N ARG A 60 1.08 -8.60 10.35
CA ARG A 60 2.51 -8.75 10.63
C ARG A 60 3.20 -7.40 10.80
N SER A 61 4.39 -7.41 11.40
CA SER A 61 5.21 -6.20 11.48
C SER A 61 5.73 -5.81 10.10
N THR A 62 5.69 -4.50 9.83
CA THR A 62 6.45 -3.88 8.75
C THR A 62 7.46 -2.93 9.37
N HIS A 63 8.69 -2.89 8.82
CA HIS A 63 9.76 -2.06 9.35
C HIS A 63 9.77 -0.69 8.69
N ASP A 64 9.32 -0.63 7.45
CA ASP A 64 9.38 0.55 6.61
C ASP A 64 7.97 1.00 6.21
N ILE A 65 7.79 2.30 6.10
CA ILE A 65 6.63 2.90 5.46
C ILE A 65 7.11 3.40 4.11
N ASP A 66 6.51 2.89 3.04
CA ASP A 66 6.82 3.31 1.67
C ASP A 66 5.77 4.28 1.16
N SER A 67 6.20 5.36 0.47
CA SER A 67 5.32 6.34 -0.17
C SER A 67 5.70 6.55 -1.63
N ILE A 68 4.75 6.45 -2.56
CA ILE A 68 4.96 6.62 -4.01
C ILE A 68 4.62 8.02 -4.50
N ALA A 69 3.78 8.74 -3.80
CA ALA A 69 3.38 10.10 -4.15
C ALA A 69 3.22 10.94 -2.91
N SER A 70 3.89 12.08 -2.89
CA SER A 70 3.79 13.04 -1.81
C SER A 70 4.00 14.45 -2.35
N SER A 71 3.39 15.42 -1.69
CA SER A 71 3.67 16.82 -1.96
C SER A 71 5.14 17.13 -1.68
N GLU A 72 5.81 17.89 -2.53
CA GLU A 72 7.25 18.19 -2.40
C GLU A 72 7.59 18.83 -1.06
N LYS A 73 6.74 19.72 -0.56
CA LYS A 73 6.95 20.42 0.73
C LYS A 73 7.06 19.49 1.93
N ILE A 74 6.44 18.30 1.90
CA ILE A 74 6.52 17.37 3.04
C ILE A 74 7.66 16.36 2.92
N GLN A 75 8.38 16.31 1.79
CA GLN A 75 9.43 15.33 1.55
C GLN A 75 10.53 15.35 2.63
N PRO A 76 11.07 16.50 3.07
CA PRO A 76 12.07 16.54 4.13
C PRO A 76 11.54 15.95 5.45
N LEU A 77 10.24 16.13 5.71
CA LEU A 77 9.61 15.60 6.91
C LEU A 77 9.41 14.08 6.81
N LEU A 78 9.03 13.58 5.62
CA LEU A 78 8.95 12.13 5.35
C LEU A 78 10.31 11.45 5.60
N GLU A 79 11.41 12.05 5.14
CA GLU A 79 12.76 11.56 5.40
C GLU A 79 13.09 11.53 6.90
N ALA A 80 12.77 12.62 7.62
CA ALA A 80 13.00 12.68 9.07
C ALA A 80 12.22 11.60 9.85
N TYR A 81 11.07 11.20 9.32
CA TYR A 81 10.24 10.12 9.89
C TYR A 81 10.59 8.73 9.33
N ASN A 82 11.66 8.59 8.56
CA ASN A 82 12.05 7.35 7.88
C ASN A 82 10.90 6.74 7.06
N ILE A 83 10.16 7.59 6.34
CA ILE A 83 9.20 7.17 5.32
C ILE A 83 9.95 7.13 3.99
N ASN A 84 10.06 5.95 3.42
CA ASN A 84 10.85 5.70 2.23
C ASN A 84 10.14 6.25 0.98
N MET A 85 10.78 7.17 0.27
CA MET A 85 10.30 7.74 -1.00
C MET A 85 11.07 7.19 -2.21
N ASN A 86 12.08 6.35 -2.01
CA ASN A 86 12.90 5.77 -3.08
C ASN A 86 12.21 4.59 -3.79
N VAL A 87 10.89 4.59 -3.77
CA VAL A 87 10.04 3.58 -4.44
C VAL A 87 9.69 3.96 -5.89
N LYS A 88 10.31 5.00 -6.43
CA LYS A 88 10.08 5.44 -7.83
C LYS A 88 10.36 4.35 -8.86
N ALA A 89 11.30 3.46 -8.57
CA ALA A 89 11.58 2.29 -9.41
C ALA A 89 10.41 1.30 -9.49
N TYR A 90 9.48 1.35 -8.55
CA TYR A 90 8.30 0.49 -8.49
C TYR A 90 7.03 1.16 -9.00
N LEU A 91 7.09 2.43 -9.43
CA LEU A 91 5.92 3.11 -9.99
C LEU A 91 5.38 2.42 -11.23
N THR A 92 6.25 1.80 -12.04
CA THR A 92 5.86 1.00 -13.21
C THR A 92 5.09 -0.27 -12.87
N ASN A 93 5.07 -0.66 -11.59
CA ASN A 93 4.29 -1.80 -11.10
C ASN A 93 2.85 -1.41 -10.73
N PHE A 94 2.49 -0.15 -10.89
CA PHE A 94 1.14 0.36 -10.69
C PHE A 94 0.55 0.82 -12.02
N PRO A 95 -0.74 0.58 -12.28
CA PRO A 95 -1.43 1.20 -13.41
C PRO A 95 -1.38 2.73 -13.33
N ASP A 96 -1.33 3.42 -14.45
CA ASP A 96 -1.21 4.89 -14.50
C ASP A 96 -2.35 5.61 -13.77
N ASP A 97 -3.54 4.99 -13.76
CA ASP A 97 -4.76 5.51 -13.13
C ASP A 97 -4.93 5.13 -11.64
N TYR A 98 -3.91 4.59 -10.97
CA TYR A 98 -3.98 4.18 -9.55
C TYR A 98 -4.50 5.30 -8.63
N ARG A 99 -4.28 6.57 -9.02
CA ARG A 99 -4.74 7.73 -8.24
C ARG A 99 -6.26 7.86 -8.17
N GLU A 100 -6.99 7.27 -9.10
CA GLU A 100 -8.45 7.26 -9.10
C GLU A 100 -9.03 6.29 -8.06
N ARG A 101 -8.19 5.41 -7.50
CA ARG A 101 -8.54 4.36 -6.54
C ARG A 101 -7.88 4.53 -5.18
N LEU A 102 -7.46 5.75 -4.85
CA LEU A 102 -6.88 6.02 -3.53
C LEU A 102 -7.92 5.82 -2.43
N VAL A 103 -7.50 5.13 -1.37
CA VAL A 103 -8.32 4.89 -0.19
C VAL A 103 -7.80 5.79 0.94
N PRO A 104 -8.63 6.66 1.53
CA PRO A 104 -8.20 7.50 2.63
C PRO A 104 -7.86 6.64 3.86
N VAL A 105 -6.78 6.99 4.55
CA VAL A 105 -6.46 6.43 5.86
C VAL A 105 -7.34 7.13 6.90
N GLU A 106 -8.10 6.36 7.68
CA GLU A 106 -9.07 6.86 8.65
C GLU A 106 -8.39 7.41 9.92
N ILE A 107 -7.72 8.56 9.76
CA ILE A 107 -7.10 9.32 10.85
C ILE A 107 -7.43 10.81 10.75
N GLU A 108 -7.64 11.45 11.90
CA GLU A 108 -7.81 12.90 11.95
C GLU A 108 -6.48 13.60 11.74
N THR A 109 -6.40 14.46 10.73
CA THR A 109 -5.21 15.24 10.37
C THR A 109 -5.58 16.67 9.99
N LYS A 110 -4.64 17.59 10.17
CA LYS A 110 -4.81 19.03 9.92
C LYS A 110 -4.20 19.47 8.60
N LYS A 111 -3.04 18.94 8.26
CA LYS A 111 -2.21 19.40 7.14
C LYS A 111 -1.93 18.34 6.10
N VAL A 112 -1.75 17.09 6.51
CA VAL A 112 -1.37 16.00 5.63
C VAL A 112 -2.50 15.00 5.53
N LYS A 113 -3.00 14.78 4.32
CA LYS A 113 -3.95 13.72 4.02
C LYS A 113 -3.21 12.47 3.58
N PHE A 114 -3.42 11.38 4.31
CA PHE A 114 -2.80 10.10 4.02
C PHE A 114 -3.78 9.20 3.26
N TYR A 115 -3.25 8.54 2.24
CA TYR A 115 -3.99 7.58 1.42
C TYR A 115 -3.18 6.30 1.28
N THR A 116 -3.85 5.22 0.99
CA THR A 116 -3.27 4.02 0.40
C THR A 116 -3.76 3.89 -1.04
N VAL A 117 -3.09 3.10 -1.86
CA VAL A 117 -3.67 2.63 -3.12
C VAL A 117 -4.70 1.53 -2.82
N SER A 118 -5.52 1.13 -3.79
CA SER A 118 -6.50 0.03 -3.59
C SER A 118 -5.82 -1.30 -3.26
N THR A 119 -6.58 -2.25 -2.73
CA THR A 119 -6.09 -3.61 -2.50
C THR A 119 -5.65 -4.26 -3.80
N GLU A 120 -6.39 -4.06 -4.87
CA GLU A 120 -6.08 -4.58 -6.20
C GLU A 120 -4.76 -4.02 -6.75
N ASP A 121 -4.55 -2.70 -6.64
CA ASP A 121 -3.28 -2.07 -7.04
C ASP A 121 -2.09 -2.64 -6.24
N LEU A 122 -2.27 -2.89 -4.94
CA LEU A 122 -1.23 -3.50 -4.10
C LEU A 122 -0.94 -4.94 -4.53
N VAL A 123 -1.98 -5.73 -4.84
CA VAL A 123 -1.80 -7.11 -5.33
C VAL A 123 -1.04 -7.11 -6.65
N VAL A 124 -1.42 -6.28 -7.61
CA VAL A 124 -0.71 -6.16 -8.90
C VAL A 124 0.75 -5.79 -8.69
N SER A 125 1.03 -4.77 -7.88
CA SER A 125 2.40 -4.34 -7.57
C SER A 125 3.24 -5.46 -6.95
N LYS A 126 2.66 -6.27 -6.08
CA LYS A 126 3.34 -7.40 -5.43
C LYS A 126 3.55 -8.59 -6.38
N LEU A 127 2.62 -8.86 -7.26
CA LEU A 127 2.80 -9.85 -8.34
C LEU A 127 3.94 -9.45 -9.28
N CYS A 128 4.13 -8.15 -9.55
CA CYS A 128 5.28 -7.65 -10.30
C CYS A 128 6.61 -7.86 -9.55
N ALA A 129 6.65 -7.55 -8.26
CA ALA A 129 7.85 -7.65 -7.42
C ALA A 129 8.31 -9.09 -7.19
N SER A 130 7.37 -10.05 -7.12
CA SER A 130 7.59 -11.52 -7.09
C SER A 130 8.56 -12.03 -6.01
N ARG A 131 8.65 -11.35 -4.86
CA ARG A 131 9.40 -11.86 -3.69
C ARG A 131 8.50 -12.77 -2.86
N ASP A 132 9.06 -13.79 -2.21
CA ASP A 132 8.29 -14.72 -1.36
C ASP A 132 7.38 -14.00 -0.36
N LYS A 133 7.92 -12.98 0.30
CA LYS A 133 7.18 -12.14 1.24
C LYS A 133 5.99 -11.39 0.61
N ASP A 134 6.10 -11.02 -0.67
CA ASP A 134 5.02 -10.34 -1.37
C ASP A 134 3.87 -11.31 -1.65
N PHE A 135 4.17 -12.57 -1.97
CA PHE A 135 3.14 -13.61 -2.11
C PHE A 135 2.48 -13.91 -0.77
N GLU A 136 3.25 -14.07 0.33
CA GLU A 136 2.69 -14.26 1.67
C GLU A 136 1.69 -13.15 2.04
N ASP A 137 1.96 -11.91 1.66
CA ASP A 137 1.10 -10.77 1.95
C ASP A 137 -0.22 -10.79 1.16
N ILE A 138 -0.18 -11.16 -0.12
CA ILE A 138 -1.37 -11.13 -0.99
C ILE A 138 -2.20 -12.41 -0.94
N GLU A 139 -1.67 -13.50 -0.41
CA GLU A 139 -2.37 -14.78 -0.24
C GLU A 139 -3.18 -14.84 1.07
N THR A 140 -3.17 -13.78 1.86
CA THR A 140 -4.00 -13.72 3.07
C THR A 140 -5.48 -13.70 2.70
N LYS A 141 -6.30 -14.30 3.58
CA LYS A 141 -7.74 -14.36 3.40
C LYS A 141 -8.37 -12.97 3.30
N GLU A 142 -7.89 -12.03 4.10
CA GLU A 142 -8.35 -10.66 4.17
C GLU A 142 -8.10 -9.89 2.86
N VAL A 143 -7.10 -10.29 2.09
CA VAL A 143 -6.84 -9.77 0.74
C VAL A 143 -7.74 -10.48 -0.27
N THR A 144 -7.70 -11.81 -0.32
CA THR A 144 -8.28 -12.60 -1.41
C THR A 144 -9.81 -12.62 -1.44
N GLU A 145 -10.48 -12.61 -0.27
CA GLU A 145 -11.96 -12.74 -0.19
C GLU A 145 -12.73 -11.57 -0.83
N ASN A 146 -12.12 -10.39 -0.97
CA ASN A 146 -12.81 -9.19 -1.40
C ASN A 146 -12.21 -8.56 -2.67
N LEU A 147 -11.39 -9.28 -3.42
CA LEU A 147 -10.81 -8.79 -4.66
C LEU A 147 -11.87 -8.65 -5.75
N ASN A 148 -11.85 -7.53 -6.43
CA ASN A 148 -12.59 -7.32 -7.66
C ASN A 148 -11.81 -7.92 -8.84
N TRP A 149 -12.07 -9.18 -9.16
CA TRP A 149 -11.35 -9.91 -10.21
C TRP A 149 -11.45 -9.26 -11.59
N LYS A 150 -12.61 -8.66 -11.92
CA LYS A 150 -12.76 -7.91 -13.17
C LYS A 150 -11.86 -6.67 -13.21
N LEU A 151 -11.70 -6.00 -12.08
CA LEU A 151 -10.74 -4.90 -11.96
C LEU A 151 -9.31 -5.43 -12.07
N MET A 152 -8.99 -6.53 -11.39
CA MET A 152 -7.69 -7.18 -11.47
C MET A 152 -7.30 -7.51 -12.91
N ASP A 153 -8.20 -8.13 -13.68
CA ASP A 153 -7.97 -8.44 -15.10
C ASP A 153 -7.53 -7.19 -15.87
N ARG A 154 -8.25 -6.06 -15.69
CA ARG A 154 -7.91 -4.79 -16.33
C ARG A 154 -6.54 -4.25 -15.88
N LEU A 155 -6.29 -4.21 -14.58
CA LEU A 155 -5.06 -3.64 -14.03
C LEU A 155 -3.82 -4.42 -14.48
N ILE A 156 -3.90 -5.73 -14.59
CA ILE A 156 -2.81 -6.58 -15.13
C ILE A 156 -2.55 -6.24 -16.60
N GLU A 157 -3.60 -6.09 -17.42
CA GLU A 157 -3.42 -5.70 -18.81
C GLU A 157 -2.78 -4.31 -18.94
N ASP A 158 -3.24 -3.34 -18.14
CA ASP A 158 -2.71 -1.98 -18.14
C ASP A 158 -1.21 -1.96 -17.78
N VAL A 159 -0.81 -2.71 -16.74
CA VAL A 159 0.60 -2.79 -16.33
C VAL A 159 1.44 -3.54 -17.38
N CYS A 160 0.94 -4.66 -17.93
CA CYS A 160 1.61 -5.41 -18.99
C CYS A 160 1.85 -4.55 -20.22
N TYR A 161 0.86 -3.74 -20.64
CA TYR A 161 0.99 -2.83 -21.77
C TYR A 161 2.12 -1.79 -21.59
N GLY A 162 2.37 -1.37 -20.34
CA GLY A 162 3.48 -0.46 -19.99
C GLY A 162 4.85 -1.10 -19.89
N MET A 163 4.94 -2.43 -19.90
CA MET A 163 6.21 -3.15 -19.80
C MET A 163 7.03 -3.08 -21.09
N LEU A 164 8.34 -2.82 -20.94
CA LEU A 164 9.28 -2.75 -22.07
C LEU A 164 9.84 -4.11 -22.48
N ASN A 165 9.61 -5.15 -21.67
CA ASN A 165 10.24 -6.46 -21.80
C ASN A 165 9.17 -7.55 -21.81
N GLU A 166 9.04 -8.25 -22.94
CA GLU A 166 8.11 -9.37 -23.14
C GLU A 166 8.31 -10.51 -22.13
N TYR A 167 9.54 -10.73 -21.66
CA TYR A 167 9.83 -11.73 -20.64
C TYR A 167 9.14 -11.38 -19.32
N ASP A 168 9.24 -10.14 -18.86
CA ASP A 168 8.62 -9.68 -17.61
C ASP A 168 7.09 -9.68 -17.72
N GLU A 169 6.55 -9.27 -18.89
CA GLU A 169 5.12 -9.33 -19.18
C GLU A 169 4.58 -10.76 -19.07
N ASN A 170 5.22 -11.72 -19.77
CA ASN A 170 4.78 -13.11 -19.74
C ASN A 170 4.85 -13.71 -18.32
N HIS A 171 5.87 -13.33 -17.52
CA HIS A 171 5.99 -13.78 -16.15
C HIS A 171 4.91 -13.19 -15.24
N LEU A 172 4.53 -11.91 -15.42
CA LEU A 172 3.45 -11.31 -14.68
C LEU A 172 2.11 -11.98 -15.01
N ARG A 173 1.83 -12.19 -16.29
CA ARG A 173 0.61 -12.89 -16.74
C ARG A 173 0.51 -14.30 -16.14
N MET A 174 1.58 -15.08 -16.22
CA MET A 174 1.62 -16.42 -15.66
C MET A 174 1.39 -16.43 -14.15
N ARG A 175 2.02 -15.53 -13.39
CA ARG A 175 1.81 -15.40 -11.94
C ARG A 175 0.39 -14.97 -11.59
N TYR A 176 -0.19 -14.08 -12.40
CA TYR A 176 -1.56 -13.65 -12.19
C TYR A 176 -2.56 -14.78 -12.46
N GLU A 177 -2.40 -15.55 -13.53
CA GLU A 177 -3.28 -16.69 -13.82
C GLU A 177 -3.19 -17.75 -12.71
N ASP A 178 -2.00 -18.09 -12.23
CA ASP A 178 -1.81 -19.00 -11.09
C ASP A 178 -2.49 -18.45 -9.82
N TYR A 179 -2.32 -17.18 -9.52
CA TYR A 179 -2.97 -16.53 -8.40
C TYR A 179 -4.49 -16.55 -8.51
N LYS A 180 -5.02 -16.23 -9.69
CA LYS A 180 -6.44 -16.24 -9.99
C LYS A 180 -7.04 -17.63 -9.86
N GLU A 181 -6.38 -18.66 -10.40
CA GLU A 181 -6.83 -20.05 -10.29
C GLU A 181 -6.93 -20.53 -8.84
N ARG A 182 -6.02 -20.05 -7.97
CA ARG A 182 -5.98 -20.47 -6.56
C ARG A 182 -7.00 -19.76 -5.67
N PHE A 183 -7.42 -18.55 -6.01
CA PHE A 183 -8.17 -17.69 -5.09
C PHE A 183 -9.51 -17.16 -5.64
N MET A 184 -9.82 -17.32 -6.92
CA MET A 184 -11.11 -16.97 -7.50
C MET A 184 -12.09 -18.15 -7.41
#